data_6420a18784efa7d520dcfa4e93636d28
#
_entry.id   6420a18784efa7d520dcfa4e93636d28
#
_cell.length_a   1.000
_cell.length_b   1.000
_cell.length_c   1.000
_cell.angle_alpha   90.00
_cell.angle_beta   90.00
_cell.angle_gamma   90.00
#
_symmetry.space_group_name_H-M   'P 1'
#
loop_
_entity.id
_entity.type
_entity.pdbx_description
1 polymer ?
#
loop_
_entity_poly.entity_id
_entity_poly.type
_entity_poly.pdbx_seq_one_letter_code
_entity_poly.pdbx_strand_id
1 'polypeptide(L)'
;MKRALVTIGAGACLVLLQGSALAQVDAKKAEAAAKAGGCLGCHTVEKKKVGPAFKSVAAKYKGANADKLVAALKANKDHDVKDVKDPDLKLISAWILSR
;
A
#
# COMPACT_ATOMS: atom_id res chain seq x y z
N MET A 1 28.57 15.20 55.57
CA MET A 1 27.78 15.74 54.80
C MET A 1 27.90 15.43 53.47
N LYS A 2 27.30 14.61 52.95
CA LYS A 2 27.45 14.25 51.68
C LYS A 2 26.26 14.42 50.99
N ARG A 3 26.30 14.81 49.95
CA ARG A 3 25.29 14.97 49.11
C ARG A 3 25.29 13.88 48.20
N ALA A 4 24.36 13.09 48.17
CA ALA A 4 24.14 12.12 47.15
C ALA A 4 23.56 12.84 45.97
N LEU A 5 24.35 12.97 44.97
CA LEU A 5 23.85 13.43 43.73
C LEU A 5 23.16 12.29 43.06
N VAL A 6 21.88 12.31 43.12
CA VAL A 6 21.08 11.42 42.34
C VAL A 6 21.08 12.00 40.94
N THR A 7 21.90 11.46 40.13
CA THR A 7 21.79 11.72 38.73
C THR A 7 20.59 10.89 38.26
N ILE A 8 19.53 11.57 38.09
CA ILE A 8 18.40 10.98 37.40
C ILE A 8 18.82 10.93 35.98
N GLY A 9 19.21 9.75 35.57
CA GLY A 9 19.36 9.51 34.16
C GLY A 9 18.02 9.72 33.51
N ALA A 10 17.93 10.75 32.75
CA ALA A 10 16.78 10.93 31.90
C ALA A 10 16.77 9.77 30.93
N GLY A 11 15.94 8.81 31.21
CA GLY A 11 15.66 7.80 30.25
C GLY A 11 14.97 8.46 29.08
N ALA A 12 15.71 8.68 28.04
CA ALA A 12 15.10 9.08 26.82
C ALA A 12 14.22 7.93 26.36
N CYS A 13 12.94 8.08 26.55
CA CYS A 13 12.01 7.19 25.90
C CYS A 13 12.07 7.52 24.42
N LEU A 14 12.90 6.83 23.74
CA LEU A 14 12.82 6.79 22.31
C LEU A 14 11.58 6.03 21.97
N VAL A 15 10.52 6.75 21.82
CA VAL A 15 9.33 6.17 21.23
C VAL A 15 9.63 6.05 19.75
N LEU A 16 10.10 4.90 19.41
CA LEU A 16 10.29 4.59 18.01
C LEU A 16 8.90 4.32 17.42
N LEU A 17 8.43 5.32 16.72
CA LEU A 17 7.20 5.16 15.96
C LEU A 17 7.53 4.33 14.74
N GLN A 18 7.58 3.03 14.93
CA GLN A 18 7.90 2.11 13.84
C GLN A 18 6.68 1.46 13.24
N GLY A 19 5.52 1.77 13.77
CA GLY A 19 4.30 1.07 13.39
C GLY A 19 3.86 1.26 11.94
N SER A 20 4.38 2.29 11.27
CA SER A 20 3.87 2.60 9.95
C SER A 20 4.67 1.99 8.81
N ALA A 21 5.82 1.38 9.07
CA ALA A 21 6.65 0.82 8.00
C ALA A 21 5.95 -0.29 7.21
N LEU A 22 5.14 -1.11 7.89
CA LEU A 22 4.38 -2.18 7.25
C LEU A 22 3.10 -1.69 6.57
N ALA A 23 2.60 -0.54 6.99
CA ALA A 23 1.41 0.05 6.41
C ALA A 23 1.72 1.00 5.27
N GLN A 24 2.97 1.41 5.14
CA GLN A 24 3.37 2.31 4.08
C GLN A 24 3.71 1.52 2.83
N VAL A 25 2.96 1.82 1.80
CA VAL A 25 3.24 1.30 0.46
C VAL A 25 4.07 2.34 -0.26
N ASP A 26 5.12 1.92 -0.93
CA ASP A 26 5.90 2.81 -1.78
C ASP A 26 5.04 3.22 -2.99
N ALA A 27 4.40 4.37 -2.86
CA ALA A 27 3.45 4.83 -3.86
C ALA A 27 4.11 5.07 -5.22
N LYS A 28 5.34 5.54 -5.24
CA LYS A 28 6.05 5.78 -6.50
C LYS A 28 6.38 4.48 -7.22
N LYS A 29 6.82 3.48 -6.49
CA LYS A 29 7.08 2.16 -7.06
C LYS A 29 5.82 1.50 -7.55
N ALA A 30 4.76 1.57 -6.76
CA ALA A 30 3.48 1.00 -7.11
C ALA A 30 2.89 1.67 -8.35
N GLU A 31 2.94 2.98 -8.42
CA GLU A 31 2.47 3.72 -9.58
C GLU A 31 3.25 3.38 -10.83
N ALA A 32 4.57 3.30 -10.74
CA ALA A 32 5.42 2.90 -11.85
C ALA A 32 5.10 1.47 -12.31
N ALA A 33 4.91 0.55 -11.38
CA ALA A 33 4.53 -0.83 -11.68
C ALA A 33 3.14 -0.89 -12.33
N ALA A 34 2.19 -0.12 -11.84
CA ALA A 34 0.85 -0.04 -12.41
C ALA A 34 0.88 0.52 -13.84
N LYS A 35 1.69 1.53 -14.07
CA LYS A 35 1.89 2.10 -15.39
C LYS A 35 2.49 1.07 -16.35
N ALA A 36 3.54 0.40 -15.92
CA ALA A 36 4.20 -0.62 -16.73
C ALA A 36 3.27 -1.81 -17.01
N GLY A 37 2.41 -2.15 -16.05
CA GLY A 37 1.44 -3.23 -16.18
C GLY A 37 0.19 -2.87 -16.98
N GLY A 38 0.07 -1.63 -17.45
CA GLY A 38 -1.07 -1.18 -18.24
C GLY A 38 -2.30 -0.78 -17.43
N CYS A 39 -2.23 -0.80 -16.11
CA CYS A 39 -3.38 -0.49 -15.27
C CYS A 39 -3.90 0.93 -15.49
N LEU A 40 -2.99 1.88 -15.66
CA LEU A 40 -3.34 3.28 -15.81
C LEU A 40 -3.91 3.63 -17.19
N GLY A 41 -3.93 2.67 -18.10
CA GLY A 41 -4.65 2.82 -19.37
C GLY A 41 -6.16 2.86 -19.20
N CYS A 42 -6.67 2.20 -18.15
CA CYS A 42 -8.10 2.07 -17.90
C CYS A 42 -8.54 2.64 -16.55
N HIS A 43 -7.62 2.92 -15.65
CA HIS A 43 -7.91 3.41 -14.31
C HIS A 43 -7.15 4.68 -13.99
N THR A 44 -7.74 5.50 -13.13
CA THR A 44 -7.03 6.58 -12.44
C THR A 44 -7.31 6.44 -10.95
N VAL A 45 -6.57 7.16 -10.13
CA VAL A 45 -6.77 7.13 -8.67
C VAL A 45 -8.12 7.74 -8.28
N GLU A 46 -8.46 8.86 -8.87
CA GLU A 46 -9.56 9.70 -8.42
C GLU A 46 -10.80 9.63 -9.28
N LYS A 47 -10.65 9.33 -10.56
CA LYS A 47 -11.73 9.44 -11.52
C LYS A 47 -12.00 8.12 -12.22
N LYS A 48 -13.26 7.89 -12.51
CA LYS A 48 -13.65 6.79 -13.39
C LYS A 48 -13.13 7.06 -14.81
N LYS A 49 -12.59 6.04 -15.40
CA LYS A 49 -12.16 6.05 -16.80
C LYS A 49 -12.86 4.91 -17.52
N VAL A 50 -12.12 3.98 -18.10
CA VAL A 50 -12.73 2.72 -18.61
C VAL A 50 -13.11 1.85 -17.41
N GLY A 51 -12.22 1.71 -16.45
CA GLY A 51 -12.50 1.04 -15.20
C GLY A 51 -12.81 2.02 -14.07
N PRO A 52 -13.24 1.53 -12.91
CA PRO A 52 -13.53 2.37 -11.77
C PRO A 52 -12.27 3.06 -11.24
N ALA A 53 -12.44 4.19 -10.57
CA ALA A 53 -11.35 4.86 -9.88
C ALA A 53 -10.77 3.93 -8.80
N PHE A 54 -9.47 4.00 -8.57
CA PHE A 54 -8.84 3.20 -7.52
C PHE A 54 -9.43 3.50 -6.13
N LYS A 55 -9.84 4.72 -5.87
CA LYS A 55 -10.56 5.05 -4.63
C LYS A 55 -11.85 4.25 -4.48
N SER A 56 -12.56 4.04 -5.55
CA SER A 56 -13.80 3.23 -5.54
C SER A 56 -13.50 1.76 -5.31
N VAL A 57 -12.41 1.27 -5.90
CA VAL A 57 -11.95 -0.11 -5.67
C VAL A 57 -11.56 -0.28 -4.21
N ALA A 58 -10.83 0.67 -3.65
CA ALA A 58 -10.43 0.64 -2.25
C ALA A 58 -11.65 0.60 -1.32
N ALA A 59 -12.68 1.37 -1.62
CA ALA A 59 -13.91 1.38 -0.85
C ALA A 59 -14.65 0.04 -0.94
N LYS A 60 -14.70 -0.56 -2.11
CA LYS A 60 -15.35 -1.85 -2.34
C LYS A 60 -14.64 -2.98 -1.59
N TYR A 61 -13.33 -2.93 -1.53
CA TYR A 61 -12.51 -3.96 -0.88
C TYR A 61 -12.02 -3.54 0.50
N LYS A 62 -12.73 -2.62 1.14
CA LYS A 62 -12.35 -2.14 2.46
C LYS A 62 -12.19 -3.30 3.45
N GLY A 63 -11.05 -3.33 4.14
CA GLY A 63 -10.73 -4.40 5.07
C GLY A 63 -10.10 -5.63 4.43
N ALA A 64 -10.03 -5.70 3.11
CA ALA A 64 -9.35 -6.80 2.44
C ALA A 64 -7.84 -6.56 2.41
N ASN A 65 -7.09 -7.64 2.36
CA ASN A 65 -5.65 -7.56 2.15
C ASN A 65 -5.30 -7.54 0.65
N ALA A 66 -4.04 -7.24 0.37
CA ALA A 66 -3.57 -7.17 -1.01
C ALA A 66 -3.72 -8.50 -1.76
N ASP A 67 -3.54 -9.62 -1.07
CA ASP A 67 -3.63 -10.94 -1.69
C ASP A 67 -5.04 -11.23 -2.21
N LYS A 68 -6.05 -10.74 -1.51
CA LYS A 68 -7.44 -10.88 -1.97
C LYS A 68 -7.69 -10.11 -3.26
N LEU A 69 -7.14 -8.90 -3.36
CA LEU A 69 -7.28 -8.12 -4.57
C LEU A 69 -6.49 -8.74 -5.72
N VAL A 70 -5.30 -9.27 -5.46
CA VAL A 70 -4.51 -10.00 -6.45
C VAL A 70 -5.32 -11.17 -7.01
N ALA A 71 -5.93 -11.95 -6.14
CA ALA A 71 -6.75 -13.09 -6.55
C ALA A 71 -7.94 -12.65 -7.43
N ALA A 72 -8.58 -11.54 -7.05
CA ALA A 72 -9.68 -10.98 -7.81
C ALA A 72 -9.24 -10.53 -9.21
N LEU A 73 -8.07 -9.91 -9.30
CA LEU A 73 -7.51 -9.47 -10.59
C LEU A 73 -7.19 -10.66 -11.50
N LYS A 74 -6.60 -11.70 -10.94
CA LYS A 74 -6.28 -12.92 -11.70
C LYS A 74 -7.53 -13.66 -12.20
N ALA A 75 -8.59 -13.61 -11.43
CA ALA A 75 -9.85 -14.26 -11.76
C ALA A 75 -10.70 -13.47 -12.75
N ASN A 76 -10.44 -12.18 -12.89
CA ASN A 76 -11.25 -11.31 -13.74
C ASN A 76 -10.82 -11.44 -15.20
N LYS A 77 -11.74 -11.83 -16.05
CA LYS A 77 -11.47 -12.03 -17.48
C LYS A 77 -11.13 -10.73 -18.22
N ASP A 78 -11.58 -9.60 -17.69
CA ASP A 78 -11.33 -8.30 -18.30
C ASP A 78 -9.94 -7.76 -17.96
N HIS A 79 -9.22 -8.43 -17.08
CA HIS A 79 -7.88 -8.05 -16.67
C HIS A 79 -6.86 -9.08 -17.12
N ASP A 80 -5.95 -8.66 -17.97
CA ASP A 80 -4.81 -9.49 -18.33
C ASP A 80 -3.60 -9.06 -17.49
N VAL A 81 -3.31 -9.83 -16.48
CA VAL A 81 -2.20 -9.56 -15.55
C VAL A 81 -1.09 -10.60 -15.68
N LYS A 82 -1.08 -11.37 -16.76
CA LYS A 82 -0.09 -12.44 -16.94
C LYS A 82 1.33 -11.93 -16.98
N ASP A 83 1.54 -10.75 -17.54
CA ASP A 83 2.86 -10.16 -17.67
C ASP A 83 3.28 -9.34 -16.44
N VAL A 84 2.40 -9.22 -15.47
CA VAL A 84 2.71 -8.54 -14.20
C VAL A 84 3.16 -9.59 -13.19
N LYS A 85 4.38 -9.44 -12.70
CA LYS A 85 4.93 -10.37 -11.71
C LYS A 85 4.15 -10.27 -10.40
N ASP A 86 4.04 -11.39 -9.69
CA ASP A 86 3.29 -11.44 -8.44
C ASP A 86 3.72 -10.39 -7.40
N PRO A 87 5.02 -10.14 -7.17
CA PRO A 87 5.43 -9.08 -6.24
C PRO A 87 4.94 -7.70 -6.68
N ASP A 88 4.98 -7.40 -7.97
CA ASP A 88 4.49 -6.14 -8.50
C ASP A 88 2.98 -6.04 -8.38
N LEU A 89 2.27 -7.12 -8.68
CA LEU A 89 0.82 -7.17 -8.57
C LEU A 89 0.38 -6.98 -7.13
N LYS A 90 1.10 -7.56 -6.18
CA LYS A 90 0.85 -7.36 -4.76
C LYS A 90 1.11 -5.92 -4.33
N LEU A 91 2.19 -5.32 -4.81
CA LEU A 91 2.53 -3.93 -4.53
C LEU A 91 1.44 -2.98 -5.08
N ILE A 92 1.03 -3.18 -6.31
CA ILE A 92 -0.04 -2.41 -6.94
C ILE A 92 -1.33 -2.54 -6.14
N SER A 93 -1.70 -3.76 -5.78
CA SER A 93 -2.93 -4.03 -5.03
C SER A 93 -2.91 -3.36 -3.65
N ALA A 94 -1.80 -3.43 -2.95
CA ALA A 94 -1.64 -2.76 -1.66
C ALA A 94 -1.76 -1.24 -1.81
N TRP A 95 -1.20 -0.70 -2.86
CA TRP A 95 -1.29 0.73 -3.17
C TRP A 95 -2.73 1.14 -3.47
N ILE A 96 -3.43 0.38 -4.28
CA ILE A 96 -4.85 0.64 -4.59
C ILE A 96 -5.66 0.66 -3.30
N LEU A 97 -5.47 -0.33 -2.44
CA LEU A 97 -6.22 -0.43 -1.19
C LEU A 97 -5.91 0.68 -0.20
N SER A 98 -4.82 1.40 -0.40
CA SER A 98 -4.43 2.53 0.44
C SER A 98 -5.02 3.87 -0.03
N ARG A 99 -5.77 3.90 -1.11
CA ARG A 99 -6.31 5.12 -1.70
C ARG A 99 -7.60 5.58 -1.04
#